data_6041c1c7e023153990bb7216c90b2428
#
_entry.id   6041c1c7e023153990bb7216c90b2428
#
_cell.length_a   1.000
_cell.length_b   1.000
_cell.length_c   1.000
_cell.angle_alpha   90.00
_cell.angle_beta   90.00
_cell.angle_gamma   90.00
#
_symmetry.space_group_name_H-M   'P 1'
#
loop_
_entity.id
_entity.type
_entity.pdbx_description
1 polymer ?
#
loop_
_entity_poly.entity_id
_entity_poly.type
_entity_poly.pdbx_seq_one_letter_code
_entity_poly.pdbx_strand_id
1 'polypeptide(L)'
;MTHVLPLAGLAALAAFPAAAGETACWFENGVVVVPAEVLGVAADFILDTATAHTQLAETQAQTAGFEETALTGEVRLAGLNLAGATVAVADLDMRTGALPTPVAGVIGADLLKPYVLDVSFAPCRVRLSLRGRAPRFPARTRLKLTWVAGRPAVDATVSDGEHTITGAFAPGVGADRAIRISDATAHVEGAAKPKELYPYGILEPRLRTLSFGGEVSEDVTGGLIAAEDPQLAGEIGAPFLSRYRLRFDFPAGRLLLAPSR
;
A
#
# COMPACT_ATOMS: atom_id res chain seq x y z
N MET A 1 63.08 22.52 27.52
CA MET A 1 61.90 22.95 26.78
C MET A 1 61.27 21.70 26.19
N THR A 2 60.31 21.13 26.90
CA THR A 2 59.64 19.86 26.54
C THR A 2 58.29 20.22 25.91
N HIS A 3 58.14 19.98 24.58
CA HIS A 3 56.90 20.19 23.85
C HIS A 3 55.97 18.99 24.06
N VAL A 4 54.85 19.21 24.74
CA VAL A 4 53.73 18.24 24.85
C VAL A 4 52.77 18.50 23.70
N LEU A 5 52.64 17.54 22.77
CA LEU A 5 51.60 17.56 21.74
C LEU A 5 50.26 17.08 22.33
N PRO A 6 49.14 17.77 22.08
CA PRO A 6 47.83 17.26 22.48
C PRO A 6 47.38 16.19 21.48
N LEU A 7 47.02 14.98 21.99
CA LEU A 7 46.27 13.95 21.25
C LEU A 7 44.82 14.47 21.03
N ALA A 8 44.50 14.80 19.77
CA ALA A 8 43.11 15.02 19.37
C ALA A 8 42.42 13.68 19.22
N GLY A 9 41.53 13.35 20.18
CA GLY A 9 40.69 12.15 20.10
C GLY A 9 39.60 12.34 19.03
N LEU A 10 39.66 11.54 17.96
CA LEU A 10 38.54 11.40 17.02
C LEU A 10 37.38 10.68 17.71
N ALA A 11 36.31 11.39 18.05
CA ALA A 11 35.05 10.78 18.46
C ALA A 11 34.37 10.18 17.23
N ALA A 12 34.37 8.86 17.11
CA ALA A 12 33.57 8.15 16.10
C ALA A 12 32.09 8.32 16.46
N LEU A 13 31.38 9.13 15.67
CA LEU A 13 29.91 9.20 15.71
C LEU A 13 29.35 7.88 15.20
N ALA A 14 28.89 7.02 16.12
CA ALA A 14 28.12 5.84 15.76
C ALA A 14 26.78 6.30 15.18
N ALA A 15 26.58 6.10 13.88
CA ALA A 15 25.30 6.32 13.23
C ALA A 15 24.32 5.24 13.73
N PHE A 16 23.40 5.62 14.60
CA PHE A 16 22.29 4.75 14.97
C PHE A 16 21.33 4.65 13.77
N PRO A 17 20.82 3.44 13.43
CA PRO A 17 19.83 3.30 12.37
C PRO A 17 18.59 4.16 12.69
N ALA A 18 18.08 4.87 11.70
CA ALA A 18 16.89 5.68 11.87
C ALA A 18 15.71 4.83 12.30
N ALA A 19 15.05 5.21 13.40
CA ALA A 19 13.91 4.47 13.97
C ALA A 19 12.58 4.82 13.32
N ALA A 20 12.55 5.89 12.52
CA ALA A 20 11.40 6.36 11.75
C ALA A 20 11.88 7.23 10.60
N GLY A 21 11.14 7.25 9.52
CA GLY A 21 11.39 8.13 8.38
C GLY A 21 10.09 8.55 7.71
N GLU A 22 10.16 9.66 6.96
CA GLU A 22 9.03 10.24 6.25
C GLU A 22 9.47 10.73 4.87
N THR A 23 8.60 10.56 3.88
CA THR A 23 8.79 11.09 2.53
C THR A 23 7.54 11.75 2.00
N ALA A 24 7.69 12.69 1.09
CA ALA A 24 6.60 13.16 0.25
C ALA A 24 6.16 12.03 -0.67
N CYS A 25 4.93 12.07 -1.11
CA CYS A 25 4.38 11.17 -2.10
C CYS A 25 3.49 11.92 -3.09
N TRP A 26 3.04 11.23 -4.11
CA TRP A 26 2.02 11.70 -5.03
C TRP A 26 0.79 10.81 -4.88
N PHE A 27 -0.39 11.41 -4.86
CA PHE A 27 -1.64 10.69 -4.96
C PHE A 27 -2.24 11.01 -6.32
N GLU A 28 -2.06 10.12 -7.28
CA GLU A 28 -2.42 10.32 -8.67
C GLU A 28 -3.13 9.09 -9.25
N ASN A 29 -4.14 9.31 -10.09
CA ASN A 29 -4.97 8.26 -10.69
C ASN A 29 -5.41 7.18 -9.68
N GLY A 30 -5.66 7.60 -8.42
CA GLY A 30 -6.16 6.71 -7.38
C GLY A 30 -5.11 5.83 -6.71
N VAL A 31 -3.81 6.06 -6.90
CA VAL A 31 -2.72 5.31 -6.25
C VAL A 31 -1.73 6.23 -5.56
N VAL A 32 -1.05 5.72 -4.54
CA VAL A 32 0.04 6.41 -3.86
C VAL A 32 1.36 6.01 -4.51
N VAL A 33 2.10 7.02 -5.00
CA VAL A 33 3.43 6.87 -5.58
C VAL A 33 4.46 7.51 -4.66
N VAL A 34 5.58 6.82 -4.41
CA VAL A 34 6.63 7.26 -3.48
C VAL A 34 8.01 7.14 -4.14
N PRO A 35 8.95 8.07 -3.84
CA PRO A 35 10.33 7.87 -4.20
C PRO A 35 10.95 6.79 -3.31
N ALA A 36 11.65 5.85 -3.92
CA ALA A 36 12.34 4.78 -3.24
C ALA A 36 13.57 4.32 -4.04
N GLU A 37 14.40 3.48 -3.42
CA GLU A 37 15.48 2.77 -4.09
C GLU A 37 15.29 1.27 -3.82
N VAL A 38 15.17 0.48 -4.87
CA VAL A 38 15.00 -0.96 -4.81
C VAL A 38 16.14 -1.61 -5.56
N LEU A 39 16.99 -2.39 -4.88
CA LEU A 39 18.14 -3.08 -5.47
C LEU A 39 19.10 -2.12 -6.23
N GLY A 40 19.27 -0.90 -5.74
CA GLY A 40 20.07 0.13 -6.40
C GLY A 40 19.34 0.92 -7.50
N VAL A 41 18.11 0.55 -7.87
CA VAL A 41 17.27 1.31 -8.80
C VAL A 41 16.55 2.41 -8.03
N ALA A 42 17.04 3.64 -8.15
CA ALA A 42 16.41 4.83 -7.55
C ALA A 42 15.36 5.38 -8.51
N ALA A 43 14.08 5.32 -8.13
CA ALA A 43 12.94 5.72 -8.96
C ALA A 43 11.70 5.96 -8.10
N ASP A 44 10.58 6.25 -8.76
CA ASP A 44 9.26 6.27 -8.15
C ASP A 44 8.62 4.86 -8.20
N PHE A 45 7.91 4.51 -7.14
CA PHE A 45 7.26 3.22 -6.98
C PHE A 45 5.82 3.41 -6.49
N ILE A 46 4.90 2.55 -6.93
CA ILE A 46 3.59 2.45 -6.28
C ILE A 46 3.81 1.88 -4.87
N LEU A 47 3.28 2.55 -3.86
CA LEU A 47 3.16 1.98 -2.51
C LEU A 47 1.83 1.26 -2.42
N ASP A 48 1.82 -0.06 -2.24
CA ASP A 48 0.57 -0.81 -2.17
C ASP A 48 0.52 -1.82 -1.03
N THR A 49 -0.32 -1.53 -0.07
CA THR A 49 -0.58 -2.41 1.08
C THR A 49 -1.40 -3.65 0.74
N ALA A 50 -2.09 -3.68 -0.40
CA ALA A 50 -2.85 -4.84 -0.87
C ALA A 50 -2.04 -5.78 -1.78
N THR A 51 -0.85 -5.40 -2.23
CA THR A 51 0.07 -6.27 -2.96
C THR A 51 0.92 -7.06 -1.97
N ALA A 52 0.92 -8.40 -2.07
CA ALA A 52 1.60 -9.27 -1.10
C ALA A 52 3.13 -9.12 -1.14
N HIS A 53 3.70 -9.02 -2.34
CA HIS A 53 5.14 -8.98 -2.57
C HIS A 53 5.60 -7.71 -3.26
N THR A 54 6.75 -7.23 -2.88
CA THR A 54 7.44 -6.13 -3.58
C THR A 54 7.89 -6.60 -4.95
N GLN A 55 7.70 -5.73 -5.96
CA GLN A 55 7.93 -6.05 -7.37
C GLN A 55 8.73 -4.96 -8.05
N LEU A 56 9.68 -5.36 -8.90
CA LEU A 56 10.37 -4.50 -9.86
C LEU A 56 9.78 -4.79 -11.25
N ALA A 57 9.48 -3.76 -12.02
CA ALA A 57 9.00 -3.94 -13.38
C ALA A 57 10.07 -4.63 -14.25
N GLU A 58 9.65 -5.56 -15.10
CA GLU A 58 10.56 -6.34 -15.94
C GLU A 58 11.46 -5.42 -16.80
N THR A 59 10.92 -4.37 -17.37
CA THR A 59 11.67 -3.38 -18.15
C THR A 59 12.76 -2.69 -17.34
N GLN A 60 12.49 -2.39 -16.06
CA GLN A 60 13.46 -1.80 -15.14
C GLN A 60 14.51 -2.80 -14.70
N ALA A 61 14.12 -4.04 -14.43
CA ALA A 61 15.04 -5.12 -14.09
C ALA A 61 16.04 -5.37 -15.24
N GLN A 62 15.56 -5.48 -16.47
CA GLN A 62 16.40 -5.64 -17.66
C GLN A 62 17.35 -4.45 -17.87
N THR A 63 16.86 -3.22 -17.68
CA THR A 63 17.68 -2.01 -17.80
C THR A 63 18.80 -1.98 -16.75
N ALA A 64 18.52 -2.50 -15.55
CA ALA A 64 19.50 -2.61 -14.46
C ALA A 64 20.42 -3.83 -14.60
N GLY A 65 20.23 -4.69 -15.62
CA GLY A 65 21.04 -5.87 -15.89
C GLY A 65 20.70 -7.09 -15.05
N PHE A 66 19.50 -7.15 -14.48
CA PHE A 66 19.01 -8.33 -13.76
C PHE A 66 18.40 -9.33 -14.74
N GLU A 67 18.76 -10.60 -14.59
CA GLU A 67 18.25 -11.72 -15.41
C GLU A 67 17.30 -12.63 -14.60
N GLU A 68 17.38 -12.60 -13.27
CA GLU A 68 16.58 -13.43 -12.39
C GLU A 68 15.17 -12.85 -12.19
N THR A 69 14.20 -13.73 -11.96
CA THR A 69 12.79 -13.37 -11.69
C THR A 69 12.51 -13.10 -10.21
N ALA A 70 13.45 -13.43 -9.33
CA ALA A 70 13.40 -13.14 -7.90
C ALA A 70 14.79 -12.70 -7.42
N LEU A 71 14.86 -11.52 -6.84
CA LEU A 71 16.08 -10.87 -6.43
C LEU A 71 16.05 -10.64 -4.91
N THR A 72 17.22 -10.62 -4.28
CA THR A 72 17.32 -10.29 -2.85
C THR A 72 18.31 -9.16 -2.66
N GLY A 73 17.93 -8.14 -1.88
CA GLY A 73 18.82 -7.03 -1.62
C GLY A 73 18.23 -5.97 -0.72
N GLU A 74 18.75 -4.77 -0.83
CA GLU A 74 18.38 -3.63 -0.01
C GLU A 74 17.26 -2.84 -0.70
N VAL A 75 16.31 -2.36 0.11
CA VAL A 75 15.29 -1.38 -0.30
C VAL A 75 15.38 -0.19 0.63
N ARG A 76 15.42 1.01 0.06
CA ARG A 76 15.38 2.27 0.82
C ARG A 76 14.04 2.96 0.60
N LEU A 77 13.31 3.17 1.69
CA LEU A 77 12.02 3.86 1.66
C LEU A 77 11.91 4.82 2.84
N ALA A 78 11.52 6.06 2.57
CA ALA A 78 11.34 7.09 3.59
C ALA A 78 12.59 7.28 4.49
N GLY A 79 13.79 7.10 3.95
CA GLY A 79 15.06 7.22 4.67
C GLY A 79 15.40 6.00 5.56
N LEU A 80 14.62 4.92 5.49
CA LEU A 80 14.94 3.66 6.18
C LEU A 80 15.53 2.65 5.19
N ASN A 81 16.53 1.89 5.66
CA ASN A 81 17.07 0.74 4.95
C ASN A 81 16.32 -0.52 5.39
N LEU A 82 15.71 -1.19 4.43
CA LEU A 82 14.96 -2.43 4.59
C LEU A 82 15.79 -3.57 3.99
N ALA A 83 16.71 -4.13 4.78
CA ALA A 83 17.65 -5.14 4.32
C ALA A 83 16.98 -6.52 4.14
N GLY A 84 17.53 -7.35 3.23
CA GLY A 84 17.09 -8.72 3.00
C GLY A 84 15.71 -8.83 2.34
N ALA A 85 15.29 -7.80 1.61
CA ALA A 85 14.06 -7.81 0.86
C ALA A 85 14.13 -8.82 -0.30
N THR A 86 13.08 -9.62 -0.48
CA THR A 86 12.87 -10.40 -1.71
C THR A 86 11.99 -9.58 -2.64
N VAL A 87 12.48 -9.33 -3.86
CA VAL A 87 11.80 -8.53 -4.87
C VAL A 87 11.53 -9.43 -6.07
N ALA A 88 10.28 -9.57 -6.45
CA ALA A 88 9.90 -10.30 -7.66
C ALA A 88 10.04 -9.40 -8.89
N VAL A 89 10.49 -9.94 -10.01
CA VAL A 89 10.43 -9.27 -11.32
C VAL A 89 9.09 -9.63 -11.96
N ALA A 90 8.32 -8.64 -12.39
CA ALA A 90 6.99 -8.84 -12.93
C ALA A 90 6.67 -7.89 -14.09
N ASP A 91 5.81 -8.34 -15.00
CA ASP A 91 5.18 -7.46 -15.96
C ASP A 91 4.15 -6.57 -15.24
N LEU A 92 4.44 -5.27 -15.20
CA LEU A 92 3.62 -4.27 -14.55
C LEU A 92 3.03 -3.24 -15.53
N ASP A 93 3.14 -3.44 -16.84
CA ASP A 93 2.77 -2.46 -17.85
C ASP A 93 1.31 -2.03 -17.75
N MET A 94 0.40 -2.98 -17.53
CA MET A 94 -1.03 -2.67 -17.37
C MET A 94 -1.33 -1.89 -16.09
N ARG A 95 -0.49 -2.02 -15.07
CA ARG A 95 -0.66 -1.33 -13.79
C ARG A 95 -0.03 0.06 -13.80
N THR A 96 1.09 0.21 -14.48
CA THR A 96 1.92 1.42 -14.46
C THR A 96 1.66 2.36 -15.64
N GLY A 97 1.26 1.82 -16.79
CA GLY A 97 1.13 2.58 -18.04
C GLY A 97 0.07 3.69 -18.04
N ALA A 98 -0.87 3.67 -17.10
CA ALA A 98 -1.89 4.71 -16.95
C ALA A 98 -1.48 5.85 -15.98
N LEU A 99 -0.30 5.75 -15.33
CA LEU A 99 0.17 6.76 -14.39
C LEU A 99 0.89 7.89 -15.12
N PRO A 100 0.66 9.16 -14.71
CA PRO A 100 1.42 10.30 -15.22
C PRO A 100 2.90 10.24 -14.86
N THR A 101 3.20 9.79 -13.64
CA THR A 101 4.57 9.59 -13.15
C THR A 101 5.06 8.21 -13.58
N PRO A 102 6.19 8.10 -14.31
CA PRO A 102 6.81 6.81 -14.59
C PRO A 102 7.22 6.10 -13.30
N VAL A 103 6.82 4.85 -13.11
CA VAL A 103 7.14 4.08 -11.90
C VAL A 103 7.93 2.83 -12.26
N ALA A 104 8.89 2.48 -11.40
CA ALA A 104 9.78 1.35 -11.60
C ALA A 104 9.24 0.02 -11.04
N GLY A 105 8.19 0.08 -10.20
CA GLY A 105 7.67 -1.11 -9.56
C GLY A 105 6.66 -0.81 -8.46
N VAL A 106 6.48 -1.80 -7.57
CA VAL A 106 5.52 -1.76 -6.47
C VAL A 106 6.22 -2.14 -5.17
N ILE A 107 6.04 -1.35 -4.11
CA ILE A 107 6.44 -1.70 -2.75
C ILE A 107 5.25 -2.36 -2.07
N GLY A 108 5.38 -3.65 -1.77
CA GLY A 108 4.32 -4.51 -1.24
C GLY A 108 4.27 -4.59 0.28
N ALA A 109 3.27 -5.34 0.76
CA ALA A 109 3.01 -5.54 2.19
C ALA A 109 4.11 -6.31 2.92
N ASP A 110 4.86 -7.15 2.21
CA ASP A 110 6.00 -7.91 2.74
C ASP A 110 7.04 -7.01 3.39
N LEU A 111 7.45 -5.94 2.74
CA LEU A 111 8.41 -4.97 3.27
C LEU A 111 7.81 -4.08 4.35
N LEU A 112 6.52 -3.84 4.32
CA LEU A 112 5.83 -2.93 5.24
C LEU A 112 5.47 -3.61 6.57
N LYS A 113 5.31 -4.94 6.58
CA LYS A 113 4.84 -5.75 7.71
C LYS A 113 5.55 -5.51 9.04
N PRO A 114 6.89 -5.28 9.12
CA PRO A 114 7.57 -5.01 10.39
C PRO A 114 7.31 -3.61 10.96
N TYR A 115 6.68 -2.71 10.20
CA TYR A 115 6.58 -1.29 10.51
C TYR A 115 5.18 -0.84 10.86
N VAL A 116 5.10 0.34 11.43
CA VAL A 116 3.90 1.17 11.48
C VAL A 116 3.97 2.12 10.30
N LEU A 117 3.00 2.04 9.38
CA LEU A 117 2.89 2.86 8.19
C LEU A 117 1.79 3.91 8.38
N ASP A 118 2.14 5.19 8.30
CA ASP A 118 1.19 6.30 8.23
C ASP A 118 1.10 6.80 6.78
N VAL A 119 -0.12 6.98 6.29
CA VAL A 119 -0.41 7.57 4.97
C VAL A 119 -1.38 8.72 5.13
N SER A 120 -1.05 9.86 4.56
CA SER A 120 -1.97 10.97 4.30
C SER A 120 -1.96 11.30 2.82
N PHE A 121 -3.09 11.71 2.26
CA PHE A 121 -3.26 11.92 0.83
C PHE A 121 -3.22 13.39 0.42
N ALA A 122 -3.52 14.30 1.36
CA ALA A 122 -3.52 15.74 1.12
C ALA A 122 -3.02 16.51 2.37
N PRO A 123 -1.76 17.02 2.40
CA PRO A 123 -0.70 16.73 1.45
C PRO A 123 -0.27 15.26 1.51
N CYS A 124 0.17 14.73 0.35
CA CYS A 124 0.60 13.34 0.31
C CYS A 124 1.90 13.14 1.09
N ARG A 125 1.85 12.26 2.10
CA ARG A 125 2.96 11.91 2.98
C ARG A 125 2.89 10.44 3.38
N VAL A 126 4.03 9.81 3.34
CA VAL A 126 4.23 8.43 3.82
C VAL A 126 5.27 8.45 4.93
N ARG A 127 4.94 7.87 6.08
CA ARG A 127 5.87 7.70 7.19
C ARG A 127 5.93 6.23 7.59
N LEU A 128 7.13 5.72 7.72
CA LEU A 128 7.43 4.43 8.31
C LEU A 128 8.05 4.62 9.70
N SER A 129 7.63 3.83 10.67
CA SER A 129 8.18 3.85 12.02
C SER A 129 8.35 2.43 12.55
N LEU A 130 9.39 2.18 13.30
CA LEU A 130 9.48 0.96 14.09
C LEU A 130 8.40 0.93 15.17
N ARG A 131 7.98 -0.26 15.59
CA ARG A 131 7.03 -0.44 16.67
C ARG A 131 7.50 0.31 17.93
N GLY A 132 6.58 1.06 18.56
CA GLY A 132 6.88 1.88 19.74
C GLY A 132 7.58 3.22 19.45
N ARG A 133 7.92 3.50 18.20
CA ARG A 133 8.51 4.79 17.77
C ARG A 133 7.56 5.64 16.95
N ALA A 134 6.39 5.12 16.61
CA ALA A 134 5.38 5.86 15.87
C ALA A 134 4.81 7.02 16.73
N PRO A 135 4.65 8.23 16.17
CA PRO A 135 4.08 9.37 16.88
C PRO A 135 2.61 9.10 17.24
N ARG A 136 2.05 9.94 18.13
CA ARG A 136 0.62 9.85 18.48
C ARG A 136 -0.24 10.01 17.22
N PHE A 137 -1.23 9.12 17.06
CA PHE A 137 -2.18 9.15 15.94
C PHE A 137 -3.60 9.39 16.48
N PRO A 138 -4.34 10.41 16.00
CA PRO A 138 -5.65 10.76 16.51
C PRO A 138 -6.76 9.90 15.89
N ALA A 139 -6.69 8.58 16.09
CA ALA A 139 -7.64 7.64 15.53
C ALA A 139 -9.07 7.89 16.07
N ARG A 140 -10.04 7.95 15.15
CA ARG A 140 -11.47 7.87 15.46
C ARG A 140 -11.99 6.44 15.36
N THR A 141 -11.51 5.70 14.36
CA THR A 141 -11.92 4.32 14.11
C THR A 141 -10.72 3.40 14.19
N ARG A 142 -10.93 2.20 14.72
CA ARG A 142 -9.93 1.15 14.85
C ARG A 142 -10.51 -0.15 14.33
N LEU A 143 -9.86 -0.72 13.31
CA LEU A 143 -10.22 -2.00 12.73
C LEU A 143 -9.17 -3.03 13.11
N LYS A 144 -9.63 -4.26 13.34
CA LYS A 144 -8.74 -5.41 13.45
C LYS A 144 -8.17 -5.67 12.07
N LEU A 145 -6.87 -5.85 11.99
CA LEU A 145 -6.16 -6.20 10.77
C LEU A 145 -5.61 -7.62 10.92
N THR A 146 -5.98 -8.48 9.99
CA THR A 146 -5.52 -9.86 9.89
C THR A 146 -4.64 -10.01 8.64
N TRP A 147 -3.93 -11.13 8.52
CA TRP A 147 -3.14 -11.43 7.34
C TRP A 147 -3.77 -12.59 6.58
N VAL A 148 -4.05 -12.37 5.30
CA VAL A 148 -4.60 -13.36 4.38
C VAL A 148 -3.71 -13.40 3.14
N ALA A 149 -3.14 -14.54 2.81
CA ALA A 149 -2.24 -14.72 1.65
C ALA A 149 -1.15 -13.63 1.53
N GLY A 150 -0.50 -13.29 2.65
CA GLY A 150 0.55 -12.26 2.66
C GLY A 150 0.05 -10.81 2.59
N ARG A 151 -1.26 -10.57 2.61
CA ARG A 151 -1.89 -9.24 2.57
C ARG A 151 -2.56 -8.89 3.88
N PRO A 152 -2.50 -7.63 4.33
CA PRO A 152 -3.33 -7.17 5.43
C PRO A 152 -4.79 -7.12 4.98
N ALA A 153 -5.70 -7.57 5.82
CA ALA A 153 -7.12 -7.59 5.53
C ALA A 153 -7.94 -7.11 6.72
N VAL A 154 -9.08 -6.51 6.43
CA VAL A 154 -10.08 -6.05 7.39
C VAL A 154 -11.47 -6.52 6.94
N ASP A 155 -12.39 -6.67 7.88
CA ASP A 155 -13.77 -7.00 7.55
C ASP A 155 -14.48 -5.80 6.94
N ALA A 156 -15.18 -6.03 5.83
CA ALA A 156 -16.05 -5.07 5.18
C ALA A 156 -17.26 -5.76 4.55
N THR A 157 -18.26 -4.95 4.21
CA THR A 157 -19.48 -5.43 3.55
C THR A 157 -19.78 -4.56 2.36
N VAL A 158 -20.06 -5.19 1.22
CA VAL A 158 -20.48 -4.50 -0.01
C VAL A 158 -21.84 -5.03 -0.47
N SER A 159 -22.63 -4.17 -1.12
CA SER A 159 -23.92 -4.55 -1.68
C SER A 159 -24.16 -3.88 -3.02
N ASP A 160 -24.82 -4.61 -3.92
CA ASP A 160 -25.37 -4.07 -5.19
C ASP A 160 -26.84 -3.60 -5.03
N GLY A 161 -27.40 -3.79 -3.83
CA GLY A 161 -28.78 -3.46 -3.48
C GLY A 161 -29.70 -4.67 -3.35
N GLU A 162 -29.41 -5.76 -4.04
CA GLU A 162 -30.12 -7.03 -3.95
C GLU A 162 -29.33 -8.05 -3.16
N HIS A 163 -28.03 -8.09 -3.39
CA HIS A 163 -27.10 -9.04 -2.80
C HIS A 163 -26.06 -8.34 -1.96
N THR A 164 -25.46 -9.07 -1.05
CA THR A 164 -24.46 -8.57 -0.12
C THR A 164 -23.30 -9.57 0.00
N ILE A 165 -22.08 -9.05 0.01
CA ILE A 165 -20.88 -9.81 0.33
C ILE A 165 -20.30 -9.22 1.62
N THR A 166 -20.08 -10.07 2.61
CA THR A 166 -19.31 -9.73 3.83
C THR A 166 -18.09 -10.64 3.88
N GLY A 167 -16.93 -10.06 4.09
CA GLY A 167 -15.69 -10.82 4.15
C GLY A 167 -14.46 -9.98 4.39
N ALA A 168 -13.29 -10.61 4.22
CA ALA A 168 -12.00 -9.98 4.35
C ALA A 168 -11.64 -9.22 3.07
N PHE A 169 -11.40 -7.92 3.18
CA PHE A 169 -10.95 -7.06 2.09
C PHE A 169 -9.56 -6.49 2.41
N ALA A 170 -8.67 -6.49 1.43
CA ALA A 170 -7.35 -5.89 1.57
C ALA A 170 -7.41 -4.37 1.36
N PRO A 171 -7.07 -3.54 2.37
CA PRO A 171 -6.98 -2.10 2.18
C PRO A 171 -5.69 -1.74 1.43
N GLY A 172 -5.82 -1.33 0.16
CA GLY A 172 -4.72 -1.04 -0.77
C GLY A 172 -4.57 0.44 -1.06
N VAL A 173 -3.46 1.06 -0.66
CA VAL A 173 -3.17 2.46 -1.01
C VAL A 173 -2.61 2.60 -2.43
N GLY A 174 -2.31 1.50 -3.09
CA GLY A 174 -1.91 1.42 -4.50
C GLY A 174 -2.99 0.82 -5.41
N ALA A 175 -4.22 0.64 -4.93
CA ALA A 175 -5.36 0.16 -5.71
C ALA A 175 -6.19 1.34 -6.20
N ASP A 176 -6.37 1.46 -7.51
CA ASP A 176 -6.92 2.64 -8.23
C ASP A 176 -8.46 2.69 -8.28
N ARG A 177 -9.18 1.67 -7.77
CA ARG A 177 -10.64 1.65 -7.66
C ARG A 177 -11.03 1.71 -6.19
N ALA A 178 -12.18 2.34 -5.91
CA ALA A 178 -12.66 2.44 -4.54
C ALA A 178 -12.91 1.07 -3.90
N ILE A 179 -13.42 0.12 -4.70
CA ILE A 179 -13.63 -1.26 -4.31
C ILE A 179 -13.42 -2.20 -5.50
N ARG A 180 -12.78 -3.33 -5.28
CA ARG A 180 -12.74 -4.45 -6.21
C ARG A 180 -13.20 -5.71 -5.50
N ILE A 181 -14.15 -6.44 -6.08
CA ILE A 181 -14.56 -7.76 -5.58
C ILE A 181 -13.71 -8.80 -6.28
N SER A 182 -13.25 -9.81 -5.54
CA SER A 182 -12.63 -11.00 -6.11
C SER A 182 -13.59 -11.67 -7.08
N ASP A 183 -13.15 -12.01 -8.29
CA ASP A 183 -13.96 -12.68 -9.28
C ASP A 183 -14.49 -14.04 -8.77
N ALA A 184 -13.70 -14.79 -8.00
CA ALA A 184 -14.17 -16.02 -7.36
C ALA A 184 -15.35 -15.76 -6.41
N THR A 185 -15.31 -14.67 -5.63
CA THR A 185 -16.42 -14.27 -4.75
C THR A 185 -17.63 -13.79 -5.54
N ALA A 186 -17.41 -13.00 -6.60
CA ALA A 186 -18.48 -12.48 -7.45
C ALA A 186 -19.21 -13.57 -8.28
N HIS A 187 -18.56 -14.72 -8.51
CA HIS A 187 -19.17 -15.85 -9.21
C HIS A 187 -20.08 -16.72 -8.32
N VAL A 188 -20.06 -16.51 -7.01
CA VAL A 188 -20.98 -17.22 -6.10
C VAL A 188 -22.41 -16.77 -6.40
N GLU A 189 -23.36 -17.73 -6.47
CA GLU A 189 -24.78 -17.42 -6.65
C GLU A 189 -25.30 -16.53 -5.52
N GLY A 190 -26.03 -15.46 -5.89
CA GLY A 190 -26.52 -14.47 -4.93
C GLY A 190 -25.47 -13.49 -4.40
N ALA A 191 -24.24 -13.50 -4.91
CA ALA A 191 -23.23 -12.52 -4.54
C ALA A 191 -23.49 -11.15 -5.17
N ALA A 192 -23.17 -10.08 -4.44
CA ALA A 192 -23.19 -8.71 -4.96
C ALA A 192 -22.26 -8.55 -6.18
N LYS A 193 -22.71 -7.81 -7.18
CA LYS A 193 -21.94 -7.53 -8.41
C LYS A 193 -21.95 -6.05 -8.71
N PRO A 194 -20.83 -5.49 -9.20
CA PRO A 194 -20.82 -4.12 -9.70
C PRO A 194 -21.81 -3.98 -10.86
N LYS A 195 -22.70 -2.97 -10.80
CA LYS A 195 -23.59 -2.63 -11.90
C LYS A 195 -22.87 -1.68 -12.86
N GLU A 196 -22.93 -1.98 -14.14
CA GLU A 196 -22.36 -1.14 -15.17
C GLU A 196 -23.26 0.05 -15.44
N LEU A 197 -22.71 1.25 -15.36
CA LEU A 197 -23.35 2.50 -15.72
C LEU A 197 -22.57 3.12 -16.88
N TYR A 198 -23.25 3.89 -17.71
CA TYR A 198 -22.64 4.60 -18.84
C TYR A 198 -22.87 6.13 -18.71
N PRO A 199 -22.38 6.77 -17.63
CA PRO A 199 -22.48 8.21 -17.53
C PRO A 199 -21.60 8.84 -18.61
N TYR A 200 -22.18 9.71 -19.41
CA TYR A 200 -21.47 10.42 -20.51
C TYR A 200 -20.76 9.49 -21.52
N GLY A 201 -21.25 8.25 -21.68
CA GLY A 201 -20.66 7.27 -22.60
C GLY A 201 -19.43 6.53 -22.07
N ILE A 202 -19.08 6.70 -20.80
CA ILE A 202 -18.00 5.99 -20.14
C ILE A 202 -18.58 4.89 -19.27
N LEU A 203 -18.03 3.67 -19.37
CA LEU A 203 -18.39 2.56 -18.51
C LEU A 203 -17.81 2.76 -17.10
N GLU A 204 -18.67 2.92 -16.12
CA GLU A 204 -18.28 2.96 -14.69
C GLU A 204 -19.01 1.87 -13.89
N PRO A 205 -18.36 0.77 -13.58
CA PRO A 205 -18.92 -0.20 -12.66
C PRO A 205 -19.11 0.40 -11.26
N ARG A 206 -20.26 0.18 -10.63
CA ARG A 206 -20.59 0.71 -9.31
C ARG A 206 -21.25 -0.32 -8.43
N LEU A 207 -21.01 -0.20 -7.12
CA LEU A 207 -21.73 -0.88 -6.05
C LEU A 207 -22.60 0.12 -5.30
N ARG A 208 -23.75 -0.32 -4.85
CA ARG A 208 -24.70 0.53 -4.14
C ARG A 208 -24.16 1.00 -2.81
N THR A 209 -23.55 0.09 -2.02
CA THR A 209 -23.00 0.44 -0.72
C THR A 209 -21.69 -0.27 -0.40
N LEU A 210 -20.84 0.41 0.37
CA LEU A 210 -19.69 -0.14 1.08
C LEU A 210 -19.81 0.22 2.55
N SER A 211 -19.87 -0.78 3.42
CA SER A 211 -19.77 -0.63 4.87
C SER A 211 -18.34 -0.94 5.31
N PHE A 212 -17.68 0.07 5.87
CA PHE A 212 -16.28 0.01 6.30
C PHE A 212 -16.06 0.88 7.53
N GLY A 213 -15.45 0.32 8.55
CA GLY A 213 -15.12 1.09 9.76
C GLY A 213 -16.32 1.60 10.57
N GLY A 214 -17.50 1.00 10.39
CA GLY A 214 -18.76 1.44 11.02
C GLY A 214 -19.49 2.54 10.24
N GLU A 215 -18.96 2.96 9.09
CA GLU A 215 -19.60 3.92 8.20
C GLU A 215 -20.09 3.22 6.93
N VAL A 216 -21.21 3.69 6.38
CA VAL A 216 -21.76 3.23 5.10
C VAL A 216 -21.58 4.33 4.08
N SER A 217 -20.97 3.97 2.95
CA SER A 217 -20.84 4.85 1.76
C SER A 217 -21.70 4.30 0.65
N GLU A 218 -22.40 5.21 -0.05
CA GLU A 218 -23.27 4.86 -1.16
C GLU A 218 -22.62 5.20 -2.49
N ASP A 219 -23.08 4.52 -3.55
CA ASP A 219 -22.69 4.78 -4.93
C ASP A 219 -21.17 4.76 -5.15
N VAL A 220 -20.55 3.64 -4.76
CA VAL A 220 -19.10 3.49 -4.75
C VAL A 220 -18.62 2.91 -6.09
N THR A 221 -17.62 3.55 -6.70
CA THR A 221 -16.98 2.99 -7.91
C THR A 221 -16.38 1.63 -7.60
N GLY A 222 -16.71 0.64 -8.42
CA GLY A 222 -16.36 -0.74 -8.19
C GLY A 222 -15.68 -1.41 -9.38
N GLY A 223 -15.31 -2.66 -9.21
CA GLY A 223 -14.73 -3.49 -10.26
C GLY A 223 -14.55 -4.92 -9.78
N LEU A 224 -13.99 -5.73 -10.66
CA LEU A 224 -13.55 -7.08 -10.34
C LEU A 224 -12.02 -7.13 -10.32
N ILE A 225 -11.49 -8.07 -9.56
CA ILE A 225 -10.07 -8.41 -9.55
C ILE A 225 -9.93 -9.92 -9.59
N ALA A 226 -8.92 -10.41 -10.33
CA ALA A 226 -8.62 -11.84 -10.34
C ALA A 226 -8.39 -12.36 -8.92
N ALA A 227 -8.99 -13.50 -8.60
CA ALA A 227 -8.82 -14.13 -7.30
C ALA A 227 -7.41 -14.72 -7.19
N GLU A 228 -6.60 -14.14 -6.33
CA GLU A 228 -5.32 -14.74 -5.95
C GLU A 228 -5.46 -15.68 -4.75
N ASP A 229 -6.44 -15.42 -3.89
CA ASP A 229 -6.77 -16.25 -2.73
C ASP A 229 -8.28 -16.22 -2.46
N PRO A 230 -8.94 -17.38 -2.32
CA PRO A 230 -10.39 -17.46 -2.10
C PRO A 230 -10.84 -16.90 -0.73
N GLN A 231 -9.93 -16.70 0.21
CA GLN A 231 -10.25 -16.12 1.52
C GLN A 231 -10.35 -14.59 1.48
N LEU A 232 -9.88 -13.94 0.40
CA LEU A 232 -10.07 -12.51 0.18
C LEU A 232 -11.31 -12.26 -0.67
N ALA A 233 -12.27 -11.55 -0.10
CA ALA A 233 -13.46 -11.12 -0.82
C ALA A 233 -13.16 -10.01 -1.85
N GLY A 234 -12.04 -9.28 -1.67
CA GLY A 234 -11.63 -8.23 -2.58
C GLY A 234 -10.64 -7.22 -1.96
N GLU A 235 -10.62 -6.03 -2.52
CA GLU A 235 -9.76 -4.91 -2.11
C GLU A 235 -10.59 -3.64 -1.89
N ILE A 236 -10.15 -2.80 -0.94
CA ILE A 236 -10.64 -1.42 -0.75
C ILE A 236 -9.50 -0.49 -1.13
N GLY A 237 -9.68 0.28 -2.21
CA GLY A 237 -8.59 1.06 -2.78
C GLY A 237 -8.50 2.50 -2.29
N ALA A 238 -7.42 3.14 -2.71
CA ALA A 238 -7.07 4.49 -2.29
C ALA A 238 -8.11 5.56 -2.66
N PRO A 239 -8.89 5.49 -3.76
CA PRO A 239 -9.96 6.44 -4.00
C PRO A 239 -11.01 6.51 -2.87
N PHE A 240 -11.26 5.38 -2.20
CA PHE A 240 -12.10 5.36 -1.00
C PHE A 240 -11.32 5.72 0.25
N LEU A 241 -10.15 5.12 0.45
CA LEU A 241 -9.32 5.27 1.65
C LEU A 241 -8.79 6.69 1.83
N SER A 242 -8.66 7.48 0.76
CA SER A 242 -8.19 8.88 0.79
C SER A 242 -9.11 9.84 1.58
N ARG A 243 -10.32 9.42 1.92
CA ARG A 243 -11.21 10.13 2.85
C ARG A 243 -10.65 10.20 4.27
N TYR A 244 -9.63 9.38 4.57
CA TYR A 244 -9.02 9.24 5.89
C TYR A 244 -7.51 9.49 5.82
N ARG A 245 -6.96 9.87 6.95
CA ARG A 245 -5.55 9.60 7.26
C ARG A 245 -5.50 8.19 7.81
N LEU A 246 -4.55 7.40 7.33
CA LEU A 246 -4.44 5.98 7.66
C LEU A 246 -3.22 5.72 8.53
N ARG A 247 -3.36 4.81 9.49
CA ARG A 247 -2.23 4.14 10.12
C ARG A 247 -2.45 2.64 10.06
N PHE A 248 -1.58 1.98 9.34
CA PHE A 248 -1.42 0.53 9.40
C PHE A 248 -0.40 0.21 10.51
N ASP A 249 -0.89 -0.20 11.66
CA ASP A 249 -0.04 -0.72 12.76
C ASP A 249 0.05 -2.24 12.56
N PHE A 250 0.85 -2.65 11.55
CA PHE A 250 0.98 -4.05 11.19
C PHE A 250 1.46 -4.92 12.36
N PRO A 251 2.49 -4.49 13.15
CA PRO A 251 2.95 -5.28 14.29
C PRO A 251 1.90 -5.45 15.41
N ALA A 252 0.90 -4.58 15.45
CA ALA A 252 -0.19 -4.67 16.42
C ALA A 252 -1.50 -5.21 15.82
N GLY A 253 -1.52 -5.55 14.53
CA GLY A 253 -2.70 -6.06 13.84
C GLY A 253 -3.87 -5.08 13.83
N ARG A 254 -3.61 -3.79 13.51
CA ARG A 254 -4.65 -2.76 13.53
C ARG A 254 -4.53 -1.80 12.35
N LEU A 255 -5.68 -1.44 11.78
CA LEU A 255 -5.83 -0.29 10.89
C LEU A 255 -6.56 0.81 11.67
N LEU A 256 -5.95 1.98 11.74
CA LEU A 256 -6.49 3.16 12.42
C LEU A 256 -6.86 4.21 11.39
N LEU A 257 -8.06 4.77 11.51
CA LEU A 257 -8.58 5.81 10.64
C LEU A 257 -8.75 7.11 11.43
N ALA A 258 -8.31 8.21 10.84
CA ALA A 258 -8.56 9.55 11.29
C ALA A 258 -9.13 10.39 10.14
N PRO A 259 -9.94 11.43 10.38
CA PRO A 259 -10.40 12.29 9.31
C PRO A 259 -9.23 12.88 8.51
N SER A 260 -9.36 12.94 7.18
CA SER A 260 -8.52 13.80 6.34
C SER A 260 -8.83 15.26 6.74
N ARG A 261 -7.80 16.05 6.97
CA ARG A 261 -7.95 17.48 7.29
C ARG A 261 -8.12 18.29 6.04
#